data_2880ec50ace0f4c5dd704d59f69afabd
#
_entry.id   2880ec50ace0f4c5dd704d59f69afabd
#
_cell.length_a   1.000
_cell.length_b   1.000
_cell.length_c   1.000
_cell.angle_alpha   90.00
_cell.angle_beta   90.00
_cell.angle_gamma   90.00
#
_symmetry.space_group_name_H-M   'P 1'
#
loop_
_entity.id
_entity.type
_entity.pdbx_description
1 polymer ?
#
loop_
_entity_poly.entity_id
_entity_poly.type
_entity_poly.pdbx_seq_one_letter_code
_entity_poly.pdbx_strand_id
1 'polypeptide(L)'
;MFNPNARHLYLATEDDSIMVHSVFHLGDYEISTDPARLDADAIHQYLTQSYWAKGIPRDRVDKSLQASLCFGVYQEGEQIGLARIISDYATFAYLCDVYILEEHRGHGLGKWLIQTVVNQPELQGLRRFQLATKDAHSLYEQFGFRPLSKPESQMEVVLGQK
;
A
#
# COMPACT_ATOMS: atom_id res chain seq x y z
N MET A 1 14.00 -13.23 7.52
CA MET A 1 14.44 -14.18 6.48
C MET A 1 14.22 -13.51 5.13
N PHE A 2 15.28 -13.20 4.40
CA PHE A 2 15.21 -12.54 3.09
C PHE A 2 14.50 -13.45 2.07
N ASN A 3 13.56 -12.89 1.31
CA ASN A 3 12.93 -13.59 0.20
C ASN A 3 13.87 -13.50 -1.02
N PRO A 4 14.45 -14.62 -1.52
CA PRO A 4 15.42 -14.61 -2.64
C PRO A 4 14.81 -14.29 -4.00
N ASN A 5 13.50 -14.07 -4.10
CA ASN A 5 12.78 -13.85 -5.37
C ASN A 5 12.48 -12.38 -5.68
N ALA A 6 13.04 -11.42 -4.95
CA ALA A 6 12.93 -10.01 -5.30
C ALA A 6 13.90 -9.69 -6.45
N ARG A 7 13.37 -9.40 -7.64
CA ARG A 7 14.16 -8.87 -8.75
C ARG A 7 13.98 -7.36 -8.78
N HIS A 8 15.09 -6.63 -8.65
CA HIS A 8 15.11 -5.19 -8.86
C HIS A 8 15.29 -4.91 -10.35
N LEU A 9 14.29 -4.29 -10.97
CA LEU A 9 14.38 -3.82 -12.35
C LEU A 9 14.85 -2.37 -12.33
N TYR A 10 16.00 -2.13 -12.95
CA TYR A 10 16.53 -0.79 -13.17
C TYR A 10 16.02 -0.29 -14.52
N LEU A 11 15.22 0.74 -14.53
CA LEU A 11 14.87 1.49 -15.72
C LEU A 11 15.73 2.76 -15.73
N ALA A 12 16.67 2.84 -16.65
CA ALA A 12 17.46 4.05 -16.89
C ALA A 12 16.59 5.04 -17.68
N THR A 13 16.24 6.18 -17.07
CA THR A 13 15.76 7.37 -17.78
C THR A 13 16.92 8.32 -18.00
N GLU A 14 16.90 9.14 -19.07
CA GLU A 14 17.96 10.06 -19.46
C GLU A 14 18.20 11.22 -18.45
N ASP A 15 17.50 11.22 -17.33
CA ASP A 15 17.69 12.14 -16.21
C ASP A 15 18.27 11.34 -15.03
N ASP A 16 19.35 11.77 -14.43
CA ASP A 16 20.23 11.07 -13.47
C ASP A 16 19.59 10.57 -12.16
N SER A 17 18.30 10.39 -12.10
CA SER A 17 17.59 9.73 -11.00
C SER A 17 17.15 8.33 -11.41
N ILE A 18 17.93 7.31 -11.04
CA ILE A 18 17.53 5.91 -11.18
C ILE A 18 16.35 5.66 -10.24
N MET A 19 15.15 5.65 -10.79
CA MET A 19 13.96 5.22 -10.05
C MET A 19 13.97 3.69 -9.99
N VAL A 20 14.30 3.15 -8.82
CA VAL A 20 14.28 1.69 -8.59
C VAL A 20 12.89 1.29 -8.17
N HIS A 21 12.17 0.58 -9.04
CA HIS A 21 10.89 -0.03 -8.71
C HIS A 21 11.10 -1.49 -8.30
N SER A 22 10.46 -1.90 -7.23
CA SER A 22 10.52 -3.27 -6.73
C SER A 22 9.41 -4.11 -7.34
N VAL A 23 9.74 -5.34 -7.73
CA VAL A 23 8.78 -6.34 -8.22
C VAL A 23 8.96 -7.62 -7.42
N PHE A 24 7.86 -8.18 -6.94
CA PHE A 24 7.81 -9.40 -6.15
C PHE A 24 6.85 -10.39 -6.79
N HIS A 25 7.15 -11.69 -6.71
CA HIS A 25 6.34 -12.74 -7.30
C HIS A 25 5.93 -13.79 -6.26
N LEU A 26 4.68 -14.28 -6.39
CA LEU A 26 4.14 -15.40 -5.63
C LEU A 26 3.22 -16.21 -6.57
N GLY A 27 3.75 -17.33 -7.13
CA GLY A 27 3.05 -18.06 -8.17
C GLY A 27 2.74 -17.15 -9.37
N ASP A 28 1.48 -17.08 -9.76
CA ASP A 28 0.99 -16.24 -10.86
C ASP A 28 0.68 -14.80 -10.46
N TYR A 29 0.93 -14.46 -9.18
CA TYR A 29 0.69 -13.13 -8.65
C TYR A 29 1.97 -12.30 -8.60
N GLU A 30 1.80 -10.99 -8.76
CA GLU A 30 2.89 -10.03 -8.73
C GLU A 30 2.53 -8.82 -7.86
N ILE A 31 3.49 -8.27 -7.14
CA ILE A 31 3.42 -6.95 -6.52
C ILE A 31 4.44 -6.06 -7.19
N SER A 32 4.05 -4.85 -7.58
CA SER A 32 4.96 -3.84 -8.14
C SER A 32 4.80 -2.50 -7.46
N THR A 33 5.92 -1.80 -7.26
CA THR A 33 5.94 -0.41 -6.78
C THR A 33 6.05 0.61 -7.91
N ASP A 34 6.00 0.18 -9.17
CA ASP A 34 6.04 1.06 -10.33
C ASP A 34 4.72 1.86 -10.45
N PRO A 35 4.73 3.20 -10.27
CA PRO A 35 3.53 4.02 -10.36
C PRO A 35 2.92 4.04 -11.77
N ALA A 36 3.72 3.79 -12.82
CA ALA A 36 3.23 3.72 -14.20
C ALA A 36 2.31 2.51 -14.45
N ARG A 37 2.35 1.52 -13.56
CA ARG A 37 1.51 0.31 -13.67
C ARG A 37 0.18 0.42 -12.94
N LEU A 38 -0.03 1.47 -12.15
CA LEU A 38 -1.27 1.64 -11.38
C LEU A 38 -2.46 1.92 -12.31
N ASP A 39 -3.49 1.13 -12.17
CA ASP A 39 -4.78 1.36 -12.82
C ASP A 39 -5.63 2.30 -11.93
N ALA A 40 -5.51 3.60 -12.17
CA ALA A 40 -6.19 4.61 -11.38
C ALA A 40 -7.73 4.54 -11.52
N ASP A 41 -8.27 4.01 -12.62
CA ASP A 41 -9.70 3.80 -12.80
C ASP A 41 -10.20 2.65 -11.92
N ALA A 42 -9.52 1.51 -11.94
CA ALA A 42 -9.84 0.37 -11.09
C ALA A 42 -9.71 0.72 -9.60
N ILE A 43 -8.65 1.44 -9.23
CA ILE A 43 -8.43 1.91 -7.86
C ILE A 43 -9.57 2.84 -7.41
N HIS A 44 -9.92 3.84 -8.22
CA HIS A 44 -11.03 4.74 -7.91
C HIS A 44 -12.36 4.00 -7.77
N GLN A 45 -12.66 3.08 -8.69
CA GLN A 45 -13.87 2.28 -8.65
C GLN A 45 -13.98 1.49 -7.34
N TYR A 46 -12.89 0.91 -6.86
CA TYR A 46 -12.87 0.20 -5.59
C TYR A 46 -13.03 1.15 -4.40
N LEU A 47 -12.20 2.19 -4.33
CA LEU A 47 -12.16 3.10 -3.18
C LEU A 47 -13.48 3.85 -2.98
N THR A 48 -14.13 4.30 -4.04
CA THR A 48 -15.40 5.03 -3.96
C THR A 48 -16.55 4.20 -3.37
N GLN A 49 -16.40 2.87 -3.37
CA GLN A 49 -17.37 1.94 -2.76
C GLN A 49 -16.93 1.44 -1.38
N SER A 50 -15.68 1.68 -0.99
CA SER A 50 -15.14 1.26 0.31
C SER A 50 -15.79 2.06 1.46
N TYR A 51 -15.83 1.44 2.66
CA TYR A 51 -16.39 2.12 3.83
C TYR A 51 -15.53 3.30 4.32
N TRP A 52 -14.22 3.27 4.04
CA TRP A 52 -13.28 4.30 4.51
C TRP A 52 -13.08 5.46 3.53
N ALA A 53 -13.46 5.31 2.26
CA ALA A 53 -13.29 6.32 1.22
C ALA A 53 -14.54 6.48 0.33
N LYS A 54 -15.72 6.14 0.87
CA LYS A 54 -16.99 6.16 0.13
C LYS A 54 -17.23 7.50 -0.56
N GLY A 55 -17.43 7.45 -1.88
CA GLY A 55 -17.71 8.64 -2.69
C GLY A 55 -16.50 9.55 -2.93
N ILE A 56 -15.27 9.08 -2.69
CA ILE A 56 -14.06 9.86 -2.94
C ILE A 56 -14.00 10.30 -4.41
N PRO A 57 -13.77 11.60 -4.71
CA PRO A 57 -13.61 12.08 -6.09
C PRO A 57 -12.36 11.51 -6.76
N ARG A 58 -12.43 11.33 -8.09
CA ARG A 58 -11.35 10.77 -8.88
C ARG A 58 -10.06 11.60 -8.79
N ASP A 59 -10.13 12.92 -8.88
CA ASP A 59 -8.99 13.82 -8.80
C ASP A 59 -8.25 13.72 -7.46
N ARG A 60 -8.97 13.41 -6.37
CA ARG A 60 -8.35 13.14 -5.06
C ARG A 60 -7.59 11.82 -5.04
N VAL A 61 -8.14 10.79 -5.67
CA VAL A 61 -7.45 9.50 -5.82
C VAL A 61 -6.16 9.71 -6.61
N ASP A 62 -6.24 10.33 -7.78
CA ASP A 62 -5.07 10.59 -8.65
C ASP A 62 -3.97 11.35 -7.89
N LYS A 63 -4.34 12.43 -7.19
CA LYS A 63 -3.39 13.21 -6.38
C LYS A 63 -2.77 12.39 -5.24
N SER A 64 -3.56 11.53 -4.59
CA SER A 64 -3.06 10.69 -3.51
C SER A 64 -2.08 9.63 -3.98
N LEU A 65 -2.35 9.02 -5.15
CA LEU A 65 -1.44 8.02 -5.75
C LEU A 65 -0.11 8.66 -6.16
N GLN A 66 -0.13 9.86 -6.75
CA GLN A 66 1.07 10.59 -7.13
C GLN A 66 1.97 10.96 -5.95
N ALA A 67 1.40 11.17 -4.76
CA ALA A 67 2.10 11.60 -3.55
C ALA A 67 2.41 10.45 -2.57
N SER A 68 2.29 9.18 -3.00
CA SER A 68 2.41 8.04 -2.11
C SER A 68 3.28 6.94 -2.73
N LEU A 69 3.88 6.12 -1.88
CA LEU A 69 4.44 4.84 -2.29
C LEU A 69 3.29 3.83 -2.38
N CYS A 70 3.07 3.28 -3.58
CA CYS A 70 1.99 2.35 -3.83
C CYS A 70 2.54 0.96 -4.17
N PHE A 71 1.87 -0.07 -3.67
CA PHE A 71 2.11 -1.46 -4.00
C PHE A 71 0.87 -1.97 -4.74
N GLY A 72 0.94 -2.05 -6.06
CA GLY A 72 -0.11 -2.68 -6.87
C GLY A 72 0.05 -4.19 -6.84
N VAL A 73 -1.04 -4.92 -6.67
CA VAL A 73 -1.09 -6.39 -6.78
C VAL A 73 -1.72 -6.76 -8.09
N TYR A 74 -1.11 -7.69 -8.83
CA TYR A 74 -1.50 -8.04 -10.18
C TYR A 74 -1.62 -9.56 -10.36
N GLN A 75 -2.54 -9.97 -11.23
CA GLN A 75 -2.59 -11.30 -11.80
C GLN A 75 -2.80 -11.18 -13.32
N GLU A 76 -1.98 -11.88 -14.11
CA GLU A 76 -2.04 -11.82 -15.59
C GLU A 76 -2.02 -10.39 -16.17
N GLY A 77 -1.34 -9.47 -15.46
CA GLY A 77 -1.22 -8.05 -15.83
C GLY A 77 -2.36 -7.16 -15.37
N GLU A 78 -3.46 -7.69 -14.85
CA GLU A 78 -4.57 -6.92 -14.31
C GLU A 78 -4.36 -6.60 -12.84
N GLN A 79 -4.68 -5.38 -12.42
CA GLN A 79 -4.55 -4.97 -11.03
C GLN A 79 -5.72 -5.49 -10.19
N ILE A 80 -5.39 -6.30 -9.18
CA ILE A 80 -6.35 -6.97 -8.29
C ILE A 80 -6.26 -6.51 -6.83
N GLY A 81 -5.37 -5.61 -6.52
CA GLY A 81 -5.21 -5.10 -5.16
C GLY A 81 -4.26 -3.92 -5.07
N LEU A 82 -4.23 -3.32 -3.89
CA LEU A 82 -3.42 -2.14 -3.59
C LEU A 82 -3.03 -2.13 -2.10
N ALA A 83 -1.88 -1.53 -1.82
CA ALA A 83 -1.55 -0.90 -0.54
C ALA A 83 -0.90 0.45 -0.82
N ARG A 84 -1.31 1.50 -0.13
CA ARG A 84 -0.77 2.85 -0.29
C ARG A 84 -0.12 3.33 1.00
N ILE A 85 1.07 3.90 0.89
CA ILE A 85 1.87 4.36 2.02
C ILE A 85 2.13 5.86 1.89
N ILE A 86 1.77 6.60 2.92
CA ILE A 86 2.14 8.01 3.09
C ILE A 86 3.35 8.03 4.02
N SER A 87 4.48 8.59 3.60
CA SER A 87 5.70 8.59 4.41
C SER A 87 6.63 9.73 4.06
N ASP A 88 7.40 10.18 5.03
CA ASP A 88 8.60 11.00 4.85
C ASP A 88 9.87 10.15 4.65
N TYR A 89 9.75 8.83 4.68
CA TYR A 89 10.83 7.84 4.57
C TYR A 89 11.92 7.94 5.65
N ALA A 90 11.66 8.68 6.72
CA ALA A 90 12.63 8.94 7.79
C ALA A 90 12.05 8.70 9.18
N THR A 91 10.86 9.21 9.44
CA THR A 91 10.30 9.21 10.80
C THR A 91 8.96 8.50 10.91
N PHE A 92 8.12 8.56 9.87
CA PHE A 92 6.73 8.15 9.95
C PHE A 92 6.22 7.53 8.64
N ALA A 93 5.40 6.50 8.75
CA ALA A 93 4.59 6.00 7.66
C ALA A 93 3.15 5.73 8.11
N TYR A 94 2.22 5.93 7.19
CA TYR A 94 0.81 5.59 7.35
C TYR A 94 0.37 4.66 6.21
N LEU A 95 -0.06 3.46 6.58
CA LEU A 95 -0.59 2.46 5.66
C LEU A 95 -2.09 2.68 5.48
N CYS A 96 -2.52 2.82 4.26
CA CYS A 96 -3.92 3.04 3.91
C CYS A 96 -4.28 2.41 2.56
N ASP A 97 -5.56 2.42 2.24
CA ASP A 97 -6.12 1.91 0.98
C ASP A 97 -5.66 0.48 0.66
N VAL A 98 -5.66 -0.38 1.68
CA VAL A 98 -5.28 -1.79 1.54
C VAL A 98 -6.49 -2.60 1.12
N TYR A 99 -6.40 -3.26 -0.04
CA TYR A 99 -7.43 -4.19 -0.48
C TYR A 99 -6.89 -5.27 -1.43
N ILE A 100 -7.59 -6.38 -1.47
CA ILE A 100 -7.56 -7.39 -2.52
C ILE A 100 -9.00 -7.55 -3.01
N LEU A 101 -9.22 -7.60 -4.31
CA LEU A 101 -10.54 -7.83 -4.91
C LEU A 101 -11.13 -9.13 -4.37
N GLU A 102 -12.43 -9.16 -4.16
CA GLU A 102 -13.13 -10.23 -3.44
C GLU A 102 -12.88 -11.60 -4.06
N GLU A 103 -12.93 -11.69 -5.38
CA GLU A 103 -12.69 -12.91 -6.15
C GLU A 103 -11.28 -13.49 -6.02
N HIS A 104 -10.32 -12.70 -5.56
CA HIS A 104 -8.92 -13.11 -5.33
C HIS A 104 -8.57 -13.32 -3.87
N ARG A 105 -9.53 -13.18 -2.95
CA ARG A 105 -9.32 -13.42 -1.52
C ARG A 105 -9.19 -14.91 -1.21
N GLY A 106 -8.69 -15.24 -0.01
CA GLY A 106 -8.52 -16.61 0.43
C GLY A 106 -7.24 -17.30 -0.09
N HIS A 107 -6.40 -16.61 -0.87
CA HIS A 107 -5.13 -17.12 -1.40
C HIS A 107 -3.89 -16.60 -0.64
N GLY A 108 -4.08 -15.94 0.52
CA GLY A 108 -2.98 -15.38 1.31
C GLY A 108 -2.39 -14.07 0.76
N LEU A 109 -2.99 -13.48 -0.26
CA LEU A 109 -2.46 -12.28 -0.93
C LEU A 109 -2.39 -11.06 -0.01
N GLY A 110 -3.40 -10.84 0.85
CA GLY A 110 -3.37 -9.76 1.82
C GLY A 110 -2.21 -9.88 2.80
N LYS A 111 -1.94 -11.08 3.29
CA LYS A 111 -0.80 -11.36 4.17
C LYS A 111 0.53 -11.12 3.44
N TRP A 112 0.66 -11.62 2.21
CA TRP A 112 1.85 -11.42 1.39
C TRP A 112 2.08 -9.94 1.08
N LEU A 113 1.02 -9.19 0.75
CA LEU A 113 1.09 -7.75 0.50
C LEU A 113 1.63 -6.99 1.72
N ILE A 114 1.06 -7.22 2.91
CA ILE A 114 1.51 -6.55 4.13
C ILE A 114 2.95 -6.95 4.47
N GLN A 115 3.30 -8.23 4.33
CA GLN A 115 4.67 -8.68 4.53
C GLN A 115 5.65 -7.96 3.59
N THR A 116 5.28 -7.79 2.31
CA THR A 116 6.09 -7.06 1.33
C THR A 116 6.26 -5.59 1.73
N VAL A 117 5.18 -4.95 2.14
CA VAL A 117 5.18 -3.54 2.60
C VAL A 117 6.10 -3.35 3.81
N VAL A 118 5.95 -4.15 4.87
CA VAL A 118 6.73 -3.96 6.10
C VAL A 118 8.21 -4.30 5.94
N ASN A 119 8.56 -5.08 4.92
CA ASN A 119 9.95 -5.43 4.59
C ASN A 119 10.56 -4.51 3.53
N GLN A 120 9.83 -3.50 3.05
CA GLN A 120 10.35 -2.56 2.05
C GLN A 120 11.55 -1.80 2.62
N PRO A 121 12.72 -1.80 1.93
CA PRO A 121 13.94 -1.16 2.44
C PRO A 121 13.78 0.31 2.80
N GLU A 122 13.04 1.08 2.00
CA GLU A 122 12.81 2.51 2.19
C GLU A 122 11.95 2.83 3.44
N LEU A 123 11.28 1.83 3.99
CA LEU A 123 10.45 1.97 5.19
C LEU A 123 11.13 1.44 6.45
N GLN A 124 12.41 1.04 6.37
CA GLN A 124 13.16 0.59 7.54
C GLN A 124 13.67 1.78 8.37
N GLY A 125 13.78 1.57 9.68
CA GLY A 125 14.29 2.61 10.59
C GLY A 125 13.30 3.72 10.95
N LEU A 126 12.05 3.66 10.50
CA LEU A 126 11.01 4.59 10.89
C LEU A 126 10.75 4.52 12.40
N ARG A 127 10.43 5.65 13.01
CA ARG A 127 10.05 5.70 14.43
C ARG A 127 8.65 5.17 14.67
N ARG A 128 7.74 5.34 13.69
CA ARG A 128 6.36 4.87 13.76
C ARG A 128 5.86 4.46 12.39
N PHE A 129 5.13 3.37 12.37
CA PHE A 129 4.33 2.92 11.23
C PHE A 129 2.90 2.72 11.74
N GLN A 130 1.95 3.49 11.25
CA GLN A 130 0.57 3.49 11.71
C GLN A 130 -0.40 3.08 10.62
N LEU A 131 -1.55 2.61 11.03
CA LEU A 131 -2.71 2.35 10.19
C LEU A 131 -3.99 2.51 11.03
N ALA A 132 -5.11 2.59 10.36
CA ALA A 132 -6.43 2.43 10.96
C ALA A 132 -7.16 1.28 10.27
N THR A 133 -7.82 0.43 11.05
CA THR A 133 -8.64 -0.67 10.53
C THR A 133 -9.86 -0.88 11.41
N LYS A 134 -10.97 -1.27 10.79
CA LYS A 134 -12.20 -1.60 11.51
C LYS A 134 -12.23 -3.08 11.90
N ASP A 135 -11.70 -3.97 11.06
CA ASP A 135 -11.99 -5.41 11.09
C ASP A 135 -10.79 -6.32 10.78
N ALA A 136 -9.62 -5.77 10.46
CA ALA A 136 -8.44 -6.54 10.06
C ALA A 136 -7.30 -6.55 11.10
N HIS A 137 -7.60 -6.30 12.37
CA HIS A 137 -6.58 -6.26 13.44
C HIS A 137 -5.71 -7.52 13.48
N SER A 138 -6.34 -8.70 13.40
CA SER A 138 -5.64 -9.99 13.44
C SER A 138 -4.64 -10.20 12.29
N LEU A 139 -4.89 -9.58 11.14
CA LEU A 139 -3.94 -9.58 10.02
C LEU A 139 -2.71 -8.75 10.39
N TYR A 140 -2.91 -7.52 10.80
CA TYR A 140 -1.81 -6.57 11.06
C TYR A 140 -0.99 -6.94 12.31
N GLU A 141 -1.61 -7.55 13.31
CA GLU A 141 -0.92 -8.04 14.52
C GLU A 141 0.16 -9.07 14.21
N GLN A 142 0.00 -9.86 13.15
CA GLN A 142 1.01 -10.83 12.70
C GLN A 142 2.31 -10.15 12.25
N PHE A 143 2.25 -8.86 11.89
CA PHE A 143 3.38 -8.04 11.43
C PHE A 143 3.85 -7.02 12.48
N GLY A 144 3.43 -7.17 13.74
CA GLY A 144 3.90 -6.37 14.85
C GLY A 144 3.08 -5.11 15.12
N PHE A 145 2.03 -4.83 14.35
CA PHE A 145 1.12 -3.74 14.67
C PHE A 145 0.36 -4.05 15.98
N ARG A 146 0.14 -3.01 16.77
CA ARG A 146 -0.56 -3.09 18.07
C ARG A 146 -1.44 -1.85 18.22
N PRO A 147 -2.46 -1.88 19.10
CA PRO A 147 -3.17 -0.66 19.49
C PRO A 147 -2.18 0.44 19.89
N LEU A 148 -2.55 1.69 19.66
CA LEU A 148 -1.72 2.83 20.02
C LEU A 148 -1.33 2.76 21.51
N SER A 149 -0.05 2.94 21.81
CA SER A 149 0.45 2.89 23.21
C SER A 149 -0.04 4.05 24.05
N LYS A 150 -0.38 5.18 23.41
CA LYS A 150 -0.90 6.40 24.06
C LYS A 150 -1.99 7.00 23.17
N PRO A 151 -3.18 6.37 23.06
CA PRO A 151 -4.25 6.85 22.18
C PRO A 151 -4.72 8.26 22.57
N GLU A 152 -4.65 8.60 23.86
CA GLU A 152 -5.00 9.92 24.39
C GLU A 152 -4.08 11.06 23.91
N SER A 153 -2.93 10.73 23.33
CA SER A 153 -2.02 11.71 22.72
C SER A 153 -2.29 11.98 21.24
N GLN A 154 -3.26 11.27 20.66
CA GLN A 154 -3.62 11.41 19.26
C GLN A 154 -4.84 12.33 19.13
N MET A 155 -4.79 13.21 18.14
CA MET A 155 -5.91 14.11 17.82
C MET A 155 -6.12 14.11 16.31
N GLU A 156 -7.36 14.25 15.87
CA GLU A 156 -7.72 14.41 14.46
C GLU A 156 -8.71 15.56 14.26
N VAL A 157 -8.72 16.10 13.06
CA VAL A 157 -9.82 16.91 12.56
C VAL A 157 -10.34 16.25 11.28
N VAL A 158 -11.64 15.97 11.25
CA VAL A 158 -12.27 15.40 10.05
C VAL A 158 -12.72 16.53 9.15
N LEU A 159 -12.09 16.64 7.98
CA LEU A 159 -12.39 17.66 6.97
C LEU A 159 -13.16 17.02 5.80
N GLY A 160 -14.25 17.67 5.38
CA GLY A 160 -14.96 17.28 4.16
C GLY A 160 -16.07 16.24 4.32
N GLN A 161 -16.50 15.90 5.53
CA GLN A 161 -17.79 15.25 5.75
C GLN A 161 -18.87 16.34 5.87
N LYS A 162 -19.62 16.54 4.81
CA LYS A 162 -20.92 17.21 4.83
C LYS A 162 -22.00 16.22 4.43
#